data_29d4fccdbdc0e2a04055f495adef5123
#
_entry.id   29d4fccdbdc0e2a04055f495adef5123
#
_cell.length_a   1.000
_cell.length_b   1.000
_cell.length_c   1.000
_cell.angle_alpha   90.00
_cell.angle_beta   90.00
_cell.angle_gamma   90.00
#
_symmetry.space_group_name_H-M   'P 1'
#
loop_
_entity.id
_entity.type
_entity.pdbx_description
1 polymer ?
#
loop_
_entity_poly.entity_id
_entity_poly.type
_entity_poly.pdbx_seq_one_letter_code
_entity_poly.pdbx_strand_id
1 'polypeptide(L)'
;MAVQSGVYRGVSAVERAAARRVRLVDAALAVWADPDTRTTMTAVCAEAGLSERYFYESFSGLDALLEAVMNEIAAEIEETSRHAAEQAGEEPEARVRASIGAFVGLLIEDPRKGRVAIVESVAVPKLRQRRTDLLRHLAHQAAIETREWLGSSGRSENEDETAGLLFIGGMAELVTAWLDGTLTATADEIVDAASRALLGLYR
;
A
#
# COMPACT_ATOMS: atom_id res chain seq x y z
N MET A 1 4.83 -26.32 -32.75
CA MET A 1 5.32 -27.26 -31.70
C MET A 1 4.75 -26.81 -30.37
N ALA A 2 3.83 -27.59 -29.81
CA ALA A 2 3.21 -27.27 -28.51
C ALA A 2 4.24 -27.55 -27.39
N VAL A 3 4.55 -26.53 -26.59
CA VAL A 3 5.38 -26.68 -25.38
C VAL A 3 4.52 -27.44 -24.36
N GLN A 4 4.85 -28.69 -24.10
CA GLN A 4 4.25 -29.46 -23.01
C GLN A 4 4.57 -28.77 -21.69
N SER A 5 3.54 -28.25 -21.01
CA SER A 5 3.64 -27.72 -19.65
C SER A 5 3.94 -28.88 -18.68
N GLY A 6 5.21 -29.03 -18.29
CA GLY A 6 5.62 -30.07 -17.36
C GLY A 6 5.04 -29.86 -15.96
N VAL A 7 4.16 -30.74 -15.54
CA VAL A 7 3.68 -30.81 -14.15
C VAL A 7 4.69 -31.63 -13.33
N TYR A 8 5.30 -31.01 -12.30
CA TYR A 8 6.18 -31.69 -11.35
C TYR A 8 5.51 -31.68 -9.97
N ARG A 9 5.25 -32.86 -9.39
CA ARG A 9 4.53 -33.03 -8.12
C ARG A 9 3.15 -32.37 -8.07
N GLY A 10 2.39 -32.32 -9.17
CA GLY A 10 1.05 -31.75 -9.22
C GLY A 10 0.99 -30.22 -9.41
N VAL A 11 2.15 -29.51 -9.44
CA VAL A 11 2.22 -28.05 -9.61
C VAL A 11 2.73 -27.71 -11.02
N SER A 12 2.02 -26.86 -11.74
CA SER A 12 2.39 -26.42 -13.10
C SER A 12 3.62 -25.50 -13.09
N ALA A 13 4.27 -25.34 -14.24
CA ALA A 13 5.37 -24.39 -14.39
C ALA A 13 4.92 -22.93 -14.12
N VAL A 14 3.68 -22.60 -14.47
CA VAL A 14 3.08 -21.29 -14.23
C VAL A 14 2.89 -21.02 -12.74
N GLU A 15 2.33 -21.98 -12.00
CA GLU A 15 2.15 -21.85 -10.54
C GLU A 15 3.49 -21.71 -9.81
N ARG A 16 4.51 -22.45 -10.23
CA ARG A 16 5.86 -22.31 -9.66
C ARG A 16 6.47 -20.92 -9.96
N ALA A 17 6.25 -20.39 -11.16
CA ALA A 17 6.72 -19.04 -11.50
C ALA A 17 5.98 -17.99 -10.66
N ALA A 18 4.67 -18.09 -10.50
CA ALA A 18 3.87 -17.22 -9.64
C ALA A 18 4.33 -17.28 -8.17
N ALA A 19 4.55 -18.48 -7.63
CA ALA A 19 5.03 -18.65 -6.26
C ALA A 19 6.44 -18.02 -6.05
N ARG A 20 7.34 -18.12 -7.04
CA ARG A 20 8.64 -17.46 -6.98
C ARG A 20 8.52 -15.94 -7.01
N ARG A 21 7.60 -15.41 -7.84
CA ARG A 21 7.34 -13.97 -7.91
C ARG A 21 6.86 -13.43 -6.56
N VAL A 22 5.89 -14.08 -5.92
CA VAL A 22 5.39 -13.72 -4.59
C VAL A 22 6.53 -13.72 -3.56
N ARG A 23 7.37 -14.76 -3.54
CA ARG A 23 8.52 -14.83 -2.62
C ARG A 23 9.52 -13.71 -2.84
N LEU A 24 9.77 -13.30 -4.09
CA LEU A 24 10.66 -12.18 -4.40
C LEU A 24 10.07 -10.85 -3.93
N VAL A 25 8.76 -10.65 -4.05
CA VAL A 25 8.08 -9.43 -3.57
C VAL A 25 8.12 -9.34 -2.05
N ASP A 26 7.79 -10.43 -1.32
CA ASP A 26 7.86 -10.45 0.14
C ASP A 26 9.30 -10.26 0.65
N ALA A 27 10.28 -10.92 0.03
CA ALA A 27 11.68 -10.72 0.36
C ALA A 27 12.16 -9.28 0.09
N ALA A 28 11.70 -8.67 -1.00
CA ALA A 28 12.02 -7.28 -1.30
C ALA A 28 11.40 -6.33 -0.26
N LEU A 29 10.15 -6.59 0.16
CA LEU A 29 9.50 -5.85 1.23
C LEU A 29 10.30 -5.94 2.53
N ALA A 30 10.76 -7.14 2.91
CA ALA A 30 11.55 -7.34 4.12
C ALA A 30 12.89 -6.60 4.06
N VAL A 31 13.65 -6.77 2.96
CA VAL A 31 14.96 -6.13 2.78
C VAL A 31 14.84 -4.60 2.69
N TRP A 32 13.78 -4.10 2.06
CA TRP A 32 13.59 -2.66 1.89
C TRP A 32 13.09 -1.96 3.15
N ALA A 33 12.34 -2.64 3.98
CA ALA A 33 11.88 -2.11 5.27
C ALA A 33 12.99 -2.06 6.34
N ASP A 34 14.09 -2.77 6.13
CA ASP A 34 15.24 -2.76 7.03
C ASP A 34 16.16 -1.55 6.74
N PRO A 35 16.24 -0.55 7.64
CA PRO A 35 17.05 0.65 7.43
C PRO A 35 18.55 0.36 7.40
N ASP A 36 18.99 -0.76 8.00
CA ASP A 36 20.40 -1.13 8.09
C ASP A 36 20.88 -1.94 6.87
N THR A 37 19.94 -2.39 6.03
CA THR A 37 20.25 -3.20 4.86
C THR A 37 20.01 -2.43 3.56
N ARG A 38 21.09 -2.29 2.75
CA ARG A 38 20.92 -1.72 1.41
C ARG A 38 20.13 -2.68 0.52
N THR A 39 19.01 -2.22 -0.04
CA THR A 39 18.20 -3.00 -0.97
C THR A 39 18.97 -3.23 -2.28
N THR A 40 19.36 -4.48 -2.50
CA THR A 40 20.05 -4.94 -3.71
C THR A 40 19.40 -6.23 -4.21
N MET A 41 19.57 -6.53 -5.50
CA MET A 41 19.10 -7.80 -6.07
C MET A 41 19.66 -9.01 -5.32
N THR A 42 20.94 -8.97 -4.97
CA THR A 42 21.61 -10.06 -4.25
C THR A 42 21.02 -10.25 -2.86
N ALA A 43 20.74 -9.17 -2.12
CA ALA A 43 20.10 -9.24 -0.80
C ALA A 43 18.67 -9.83 -0.91
N VAL A 44 17.90 -9.38 -1.88
CA VAL A 44 16.54 -9.90 -2.11
C VAL A 44 16.58 -11.39 -2.52
N CYS A 45 17.49 -11.79 -3.38
CA CYS A 45 17.64 -13.20 -3.77
C CYS A 45 18.03 -14.08 -2.57
N ALA A 46 18.93 -13.59 -1.71
CA ALA A 46 19.35 -14.30 -0.49
C ALA A 46 18.15 -14.46 0.47
N GLU A 47 17.42 -13.40 0.74
CA GLU A 47 16.22 -13.41 1.59
C GLU A 47 15.13 -14.34 1.02
N ALA A 48 14.88 -14.27 -0.29
CA ALA A 48 13.92 -15.15 -0.96
C ALA A 48 14.39 -16.62 -1.03
N GLY A 49 15.66 -16.93 -0.78
CA GLY A 49 16.24 -18.26 -1.02
C GLY A 49 16.13 -18.67 -2.50
N LEU A 50 16.33 -17.72 -3.42
CA LEU A 50 16.25 -17.92 -4.86
C LEU A 50 17.55 -17.44 -5.54
N SER A 51 17.85 -18.06 -6.70
CA SER A 51 18.99 -17.62 -7.51
C SER A 51 18.65 -16.39 -8.34
N GLU A 52 19.67 -15.63 -8.75
CA GLU A 52 19.53 -14.49 -9.68
C GLU A 52 18.83 -14.86 -11.00
N ARG A 53 19.01 -16.11 -11.47
CA ARG A 53 18.29 -16.61 -12.64
C ARG A 53 16.78 -16.51 -12.45
N TYR A 54 16.25 -16.97 -11.30
CA TYR A 54 14.82 -16.90 -11.00
C TYR A 54 14.33 -15.47 -10.78
N PHE A 55 15.20 -14.59 -10.31
CA PHE A 55 14.91 -13.17 -10.26
C PHE A 55 14.66 -12.61 -11.67
N TYR A 56 15.57 -12.84 -12.61
CA TYR A 56 15.42 -12.34 -13.99
C TYR A 56 14.33 -13.03 -14.80
N GLU A 57 13.92 -14.24 -14.42
CA GLU A 57 12.71 -14.87 -14.97
C GLU A 57 11.42 -14.14 -14.53
N SER A 58 11.44 -13.42 -13.39
CA SER A 58 10.28 -12.78 -12.77
C SER A 58 10.24 -11.26 -12.96
N PHE A 59 11.41 -10.61 -12.97
CA PHE A 59 11.56 -9.16 -13.03
C PHE A 59 12.73 -8.75 -13.92
N SER A 60 12.58 -7.65 -14.66
CA SER A 60 13.63 -7.10 -15.53
C SER A 60 14.77 -6.44 -14.75
N GLY A 61 14.58 -6.14 -13.48
CA GLY A 61 15.54 -5.50 -12.59
C GLY A 61 14.94 -5.14 -11.25
N LEU A 62 15.76 -4.60 -10.36
CA LEU A 62 15.37 -4.23 -9.02
C LEU A 62 14.27 -3.16 -9.02
N ASP A 63 14.33 -2.19 -9.94
CA ASP A 63 13.32 -1.14 -10.06
C ASP A 63 11.92 -1.72 -10.36
N ALA A 64 11.84 -2.72 -11.26
CA ALA A 64 10.57 -3.40 -11.58
C ALA A 64 10.03 -4.23 -10.41
N LEU A 65 10.90 -4.81 -9.60
CA LEU A 65 10.50 -5.51 -8.38
C LEU A 65 9.97 -4.54 -7.32
N LEU A 66 10.67 -3.43 -7.07
CA LEU A 66 10.26 -2.42 -6.11
C LEU A 66 8.93 -1.75 -6.51
N GLU A 67 8.73 -1.54 -7.82
CA GLU A 67 7.45 -1.10 -8.36
C GLU A 67 6.33 -2.11 -8.07
N ALA A 68 6.61 -3.40 -8.22
CA ALA A 68 5.64 -4.45 -7.89
C ALA A 68 5.30 -4.46 -6.40
N VAL A 69 6.27 -4.27 -5.50
CA VAL A 69 6.04 -4.13 -4.05
C VAL A 69 5.08 -2.96 -3.77
N MET A 70 5.35 -1.79 -4.34
CA MET A 70 4.49 -0.61 -4.16
C MET A 70 3.06 -0.85 -4.66
N ASN A 71 2.92 -1.49 -5.82
CA ASN A 71 1.61 -1.78 -6.40
C ASN A 71 0.83 -2.81 -5.57
N GLU A 72 1.49 -3.82 -5.00
CA GLU A 72 0.83 -4.80 -4.12
C GLU A 72 0.37 -4.15 -2.81
N ILE A 73 1.20 -3.28 -2.20
CA ILE A 73 0.80 -2.53 -1.01
C ILE A 73 -0.42 -1.63 -1.31
N ALA A 74 -0.40 -0.91 -2.44
CA ALA A 74 -1.51 -0.06 -2.86
C ALA A 74 -2.81 -0.85 -3.01
N ALA A 75 -2.77 -1.95 -3.78
CA ALA A 75 -3.93 -2.79 -4.02
C ALA A 75 -4.50 -3.39 -2.72
N GLU A 76 -3.64 -3.77 -1.78
CA GLU A 76 -4.07 -4.30 -0.49
C GLU A 76 -4.71 -3.23 0.39
N ILE A 77 -4.17 -2.01 0.42
CA ILE A 77 -4.78 -0.86 1.12
C ILE A 77 -6.18 -0.60 0.57
N GLU A 78 -6.31 -0.48 -0.74
CA GLU A 78 -7.59 -0.21 -1.40
C GLU A 78 -8.62 -1.30 -1.13
N GLU A 79 -8.26 -2.55 -1.36
CA GLU A 79 -9.18 -3.69 -1.18
C GLU A 79 -9.62 -3.83 0.27
N THR A 80 -8.68 -3.73 1.23
CA THR A 80 -8.98 -3.89 2.66
C THR A 80 -9.85 -2.73 3.16
N SER A 81 -9.54 -1.49 2.77
CA SER A 81 -10.30 -0.31 3.15
C SER A 81 -11.71 -0.32 2.56
N ARG A 82 -11.83 -0.62 1.27
CA ARG A 82 -13.12 -0.71 0.58
C ARG A 82 -14.00 -1.81 1.18
N HIS A 83 -13.45 -3.00 1.39
CA HIS A 83 -14.18 -4.12 1.99
C HIS A 83 -14.69 -3.77 3.40
N ALA A 84 -13.87 -3.14 4.23
CA ALA A 84 -14.27 -2.71 5.56
C ALA A 84 -15.40 -1.67 5.52
N ALA A 85 -15.33 -0.70 4.60
CA ALA A 85 -16.39 0.28 4.41
C ALA A 85 -17.71 -0.36 3.97
N GLU A 86 -17.66 -1.34 3.05
CA GLU A 86 -18.85 -2.07 2.59
C GLU A 86 -19.52 -2.86 3.74
N GLN A 87 -18.71 -3.46 4.62
CA GLN A 87 -19.20 -4.22 5.78
C GLN A 87 -19.77 -3.32 6.91
N ALA A 88 -19.39 -2.05 6.95
CA ALA A 88 -19.85 -1.10 7.97
C ALA A 88 -21.30 -0.62 7.80
N GLY A 89 -21.97 -1.02 6.71
CA GLY A 89 -23.35 -0.64 6.41
C GLY A 89 -23.45 0.65 5.59
N GLU A 90 -24.57 1.37 5.72
CA GLU A 90 -24.85 2.54 4.86
C GLU A 90 -24.50 3.89 5.53
N GLU A 91 -24.23 3.89 6.82
CA GLU A 91 -23.93 5.12 7.56
C GLU A 91 -22.56 5.68 7.15
N PRO A 92 -22.46 6.90 6.59
CA PRO A 92 -21.22 7.44 6.06
C PRO A 92 -20.08 7.52 7.08
N GLU A 93 -20.38 7.93 8.32
CA GLU A 93 -19.38 8.05 9.38
C GLU A 93 -18.83 6.68 9.78
N ALA A 94 -19.66 5.63 9.77
CA ALA A 94 -19.25 4.27 10.03
C ALA A 94 -18.34 3.74 8.90
N ARG A 95 -18.67 4.02 7.64
CA ARG A 95 -17.84 3.65 6.48
C ARG A 95 -16.47 4.29 6.51
N VAL A 96 -16.42 5.60 6.75
CA VAL A 96 -15.18 6.35 6.89
C VAL A 96 -14.31 5.74 8.00
N ARG A 97 -14.89 5.51 9.18
CA ARG A 97 -14.18 4.94 10.32
C ARG A 97 -13.67 3.53 10.02
N ALA A 98 -14.47 2.69 9.41
CA ALA A 98 -14.11 1.31 9.08
C ALA A 98 -12.97 1.27 8.03
N SER A 99 -13.06 2.08 6.97
CA SER A 99 -12.03 2.19 5.94
C SER A 99 -10.68 2.59 6.53
N ILE A 100 -10.65 3.67 7.35
CA ILE A 100 -9.43 4.14 8.00
C ILE A 100 -8.92 3.12 9.03
N GLY A 101 -9.83 2.48 9.78
CA GLY A 101 -9.48 1.43 10.74
C GLY A 101 -8.82 0.23 10.08
N ALA A 102 -9.31 -0.19 8.91
CA ALA A 102 -8.72 -1.27 8.14
C ALA A 102 -7.31 -0.92 7.63
N PHE A 103 -7.11 0.30 7.12
CA PHE A 103 -5.78 0.80 6.75
C PHE A 103 -4.81 0.80 7.95
N VAL A 104 -5.22 1.35 9.10
CA VAL A 104 -4.38 1.36 10.31
C VAL A 104 -4.10 -0.07 10.78
N GLY A 105 -5.09 -0.96 10.76
CA GLY A 105 -4.94 -2.38 11.08
C GLY A 105 -3.89 -3.07 10.21
N LEU A 106 -3.92 -2.84 8.91
CA LEU A 106 -2.94 -3.36 7.95
C LEU A 106 -1.50 -2.93 8.31
N LEU A 107 -1.30 -1.70 8.78
CA LEU A 107 0.01 -1.21 9.21
C LEU A 107 0.47 -1.80 10.55
N ILE A 108 -0.48 -2.21 11.40
CA ILE A 108 -0.16 -2.91 12.67
C ILE A 108 0.21 -4.36 12.39
N GLU A 109 -0.52 -5.03 11.51
CA GLU A 109 -0.26 -6.42 11.12
C GLU A 109 1.09 -6.56 10.41
N ASP A 110 1.41 -5.63 9.51
CA ASP A 110 2.70 -5.60 8.81
C ASP A 110 3.26 -4.17 8.69
N PRO A 111 4.01 -3.69 9.71
CA PRO A 111 4.59 -2.35 9.71
C PRO A 111 5.57 -2.09 8.55
N ARG A 112 6.11 -3.17 7.92
CA ARG A 112 7.00 -3.05 6.77
C ARG A 112 6.32 -2.33 5.61
N LYS A 113 5.00 -2.54 5.41
CA LYS A 113 4.22 -1.93 4.33
C LYS A 113 4.18 -0.40 4.45
N GLY A 114 3.84 0.11 5.62
CA GLY A 114 3.84 1.56 5.90
C GLY A 114 5.23 2.16 5.77
N ARG A 115 6.24 1.47 6.31
CA ARG A 115 7.63 1.91 6.22
C ARG A 115 8.07 2.04 4.76
N VAL A 116 7.88 1.02 3.95
CA VAL A 116 8.28 1.02 2.53
C VAL A 116 7.49 2.03 1.71
N ALA A 117 6.15 2.02 1.80
CA ALA A 117 5.31 2.85 0.94
C ALA A 117 5.39 4.35 1.28
N ILE A 118 5.60 4.69 2.54
CA ILE A 118 5.49 6.07 3.03
C ILE A 118 6.85 6.64 3.41
N VAL A 119 7.64 5.93 4.24
CA VAL A 119 8.88 6.44 4.80
C VAL A 119 10.06 6.26 3.84
N GLU A 120 10.42 5.02 3.52
CA GLU A 120 11.65 4.70 2.76
C GLU A 120 11.57 5.14 1.29
N SER A 121 10.38 5.18 0.70
CA SER A 121 10.18 5.63 -0.68
C SER A 121 10.59 7.08 -0.92
N VAL A 122 10.67 7.91 0.12
CA VAL A 122 11.16 9.29 0.04
C VAL A 122 12.68 9.34 -0.16
N ALA A 123 13.41 8.44 0.48
CA ALA A 123 14.88 8.40 0.46
C ALA A 123 15.43 7.91 -0.89
N VAL A 124 14.68 7.10 -1.63
CA VAL A 124 15.12 6.54 -2.92
C VAL A 124 14.61 7.41 -4.09
N PRO A 125 15.49 8.13 -4.82
CA PRO A 125 15.08 9.10 -5.84
C PRO A 125 14.15 8.52 -6.92
N LYS A 126 14.39 7.29 -7.36
CA LYS A 126 13.57 6.60 -8.38
C LYS A 126 12.17 6.25 -7.88
N LEU A 127 12.00 6.06 -6.58
CA LEU A 127 10.73 5.71 -5.96
C LEU A 127 9.92 6.93 -5.53
N ARG A 128 10.55 8.11 -5.47
CA ARG A 128 9.88 9.36 -5.12
C ARG A 128 8.70 9.66 -6.05
N GLN A 129 8.88 9.43 -7.35
CA GLN A 129 7.78 9.60 -8.31
C GLN A 129 6.67 8.58 -8.05
N ARG A 130 7.03 7.31 -7.81
CA ARG A 130 6.05 6.24 -7.50
C ARG A 130 5.26 6.52 -6.22
N ARG A 131 5.94 7.00 -5.17
CA ARG A 131 5.24 7.45 -3.95
C ARG A 131 4.25 8.56 -4.26
N THR A 132 4.67 9.55 -5.04
CA THR A 132 3.79 10.65 -5.43
C THR A 132 2.59 10.17 -6.21
N ASP A 133 2.78 9.25 -7.16
CA ASP A 133 1.71 8.67 -7.97
C ASP A 133 0.76 7.83 -7.10
N LEU A 134 1.30 7.04 -6.16
CA LEU A 134 0.51 6.27 -5.20
C LEU A 134 -0.35 7.19 -4.32
N LEU A 135 0.24 8.21 -3.70
CA LEU A 135 -0.52 9.13 -2.83
C LEU A 135 -1.60 9.89 -3.60
N ARG A 136 -1.34 10.29 -4.85
CA ARG A 136 -2.35 10.90 -5.72
C ARG A 136 -3.47 9.93 -6.08
N HIS A 137 -3.13 8.71 -6.39
CA HIS A 137 -4.12 7.67 -6.69
C HIS A 137 -5.02 7.40 -5.48
N LEU A 138 -4.45 7.21 -4.29
CA LEU A 138 -5.22 7.05 -3.05
C LEU A 138 -6.06 8.29 -2.71
N ALA A 139 -5.56 9.50 -2.98
CA ALA A 139 -6.31 10.74 -2.79
C ALA A 139 -7.52 10.81 -3.70
N HIS A 140 -7.36 10.45 -4.97
CA HIS A 140 -8.44 10.40 -5.95
C HIS A 140 -9.51 9.37 -5.55
N GLN A 141 -9.11 8.16 -5.13
CA GLN A 141 -10.04 7.15 -4.64
C GLN A 141 -10.78 7.62 -3.40
N ALA A 142 -10.09 8.19 -2.41
CA ALA A 142 -10.71 8.74 -1.21
C ALA A 142 -11.74 9.85 -1.54
N ALA A 143 -11.46 10.71 -2.54
CA ALA A 143 -12.36 11.74 -2.99
C ALA A 143 -13.66 11.15 -3.59
N ILE A 144 -13.52 10.14 -4.46
CA ILE A 144 -14.66 9.46 -5.09
C ILE A 144 -15.53 8.77 -4.03
N GLU A 145 -14.94 7.92 -3.21
CA GLU A 145 -15.64 7.13 -2.20
C GLU A 145 -16.33 8.01 -1.17
N THR A 146 -15.65 9.06 -0.68
CA THR A 146 -16.23 9.98 0.30
C THR A 146 -17.40 10.76 -0.30
N ARG A 147 -17.29 11.17 -1.57
CA ARG A 147 -18.41 11.81 -2.29
C ARG A 147 -19.61 10.87 -2.46
N GLU A 148 -19.37 9.60 -2.75
CA GLU A 148 -20.43 8.59 -2.85
C GLU A 148 -21.13 8.37 -1.50
N TRP A 149 -20.38 8.35 -0.40
CA TRP A 149 -20.92 8.10 0.94
C TRP A 149 -21.65 9.31 1.54
N LEU A 150 -21.08 10.52 1.37
CA LEU A 150 -21.65 11.75 1.94
C LEU A 150 -22.64 12.46 1.02
N GLY A 151 -22.72 12.07 -0.23
CA GLY A 151 -23.48 12.75 -1.26
C GLY A 151 -22.78 14.02 -1.77
N SER A 152 -23.21 14.50 -2.94
CA SER A 152 -22.70 15.75 -3.49
C SER A 152 -23.34 16.95 -2.78
N SER A 153 -22.67 17.51 -1.79
CA SER A 153 -23.10 18.72 -1.05
C SER A 153 -22.87 20.03 -1.83
N GLY A 154 -23.00 20.00 -3.16
CA GLY A 154 -22.77 21.17 -4.00
C GLY A 154 -21.28 21.49 -4.27
N ARG A 155 -20.37 20.64 -3.81
CA ARG A 155 -18.92 20.76 -4.05
C ARG A 155 -18.58 20.38 -5.49
N SER A 156 -17.59 21.05 -6.05
CA SER A 156 -17.03 20.70 -7.34
C SER A 156 -16.07 19.49 -7.21
N GLU A 157 -15.83 18.81 -8.32
CA GLU A 157 -14.86 17.72 -8.39
C GLU A 157 -13.45 18.16 -7.94
N ASN A 158 -13.05 19.39 -8.28
CA ASN A 158 -11.74 19.96 -7.88
C ASN A 158 -11.63 20.22 -6.36
N GLU A 159 -12.74 20.58 -5.70
CA GLU A 159 -12.78 20.70 -4.24
C GLU A 159 -12.67 19.34 -3.55
N ASP A 160 -13.30 18.31 -4.10
CA ASP A 160 -13.22 16.95 -3.58
C ASP A 160 -11.81 16.38 -3.76
N GLU A 161 -11.20 16.58 -4.92
CA GLU A 161 -9.80 16.20 -5.18
C GLU A 161 -8.82 16.91 -4.25
N THR A 162 -9.04 18.20 -4.01
CA THR A 162 -8.23 18.98 -3.06
C THR A 162 -8.36 18.43 -1.64
N ALA A 163 -9.56 18.08 -1.19
CA ALA A 163 -9.80 17.47 0.10
C ALA A 163 -9.12 16.11 0.23
N GLY A 164 -9.21 15.26 -0.80
CA GLY A 164 -8.53 13.97 -0.87
C GLY A 164 -7.01 14.11 -0.76
N LEU A 165 -6.41 15.06 -1.49
CA LEU A 165 -4.97 15.34 -1.42
C LEU A 165 -4.53 15.83 -0.03
N LEU A 166 -5.29 16.73 0.58
CA LEU A 166 -5.03 17.19 1.95
C LEU A 166 -5.11 16.05 2.96
N PHE A 167 -6.13 15.20 2.84
CA PHE A 167 -6.33 14.06 3.72
C PHE A 167 -5.20 13.04 3.59
N ILE A 168 -4.92 12.56 2.39
CA ILE A 168 -3.89 11.53 2.16
C ILE A 168 -2.49 12.05 2.46
N GLY A 169 -2.19 13.33 2.13
CA GLY A 169 -0.94 13.96 2.52
C GLY A 169 -0.77 14.03 4.04
N GLY A 170 -1.81 14.43 4.76
CA GLY A 170 -1.83 14.46 6.22
C GLY A 170 -1.72 13.06 6.84
N MET A 171 -2.39 12.05 6.25
CA MET A 171 -2.27 10.66 6.68
C MET A 171 -0.86 10.11 6.49
N ALA A 172 -0.21 10.41 5.38
CA ALA A 172 1.16 9.96 5.15
C ALA A 172 2.13 10.52 6.21
N GLU A 173 1.98 11.79 6.58
CA GLU A 173 2.79 12.43 7.62
C GLU A 173 2.46 11.88 9.02
N LEU A 174 1.17 11.69 9.33
CA LEU A 174 0.70 11.12 10.58
C LEU A 174 1.25 9.70 10.79
N VAL A 175 1.19 8.86 9.77
CA VAL A 175 1.73 7.49 9.78
C VAL A 175 3.25 7.51 9.91
N THR A 176 3.96 8.40 9.23
CA THR A 176 5.41 8.56 9.37
C THR A 176 5.76 8.86 10.82
N ALA A 177 5.15 9.87 11.43
CA ALA A 177 5.40 10.26 12.82
C ALA A 177 5.06 9.14 13.82
N TRP A 178 4.03 8.35 13.52
CA TRP A 178 3.63 7.22 14.36
C TRP A 178 4.60 6.03 14.26
N LEU A 179 5.00 5.65 13.04
CA LEU A 179 5.96 4.56 12.80
C LEU A 179 7.37 4.88 13.31
N ASP A 180 7.77 6.14 13.25
CA ASP A 180 9.06 6.62 13.77
C ASP A 180 9.06 6.85 15.28
N GLY A 181 7.90 6.71 15.94
CA GLY A 181 7.74 6.90 17.38
C GLY A 181 7.82 8.36 17.84
N THR A 182 7.82 9.34 16.93
CA THR A 182 7.74 10.78 17.25
C THR A 182 6.36 11.18 17.72
N LEU A 183 5.33 10.44 17.31
CA LEU A 183 3.97 10.55 17.79
C LEU A 183 3.62 9.29 18.61
N THR A 184 3.31 9.49 19.90
CA THR A 184 2.79 8.42 20.76
C THR A 184 1.27 8.48 20.72
N ALA A 185 0.64 7.56 20.00
CA ALA A 185 -0.81 7.42 19.89
C ALA A 185 -1.20 5.95 19.75
N THR A 186 -2.38 5.60 20.25
CA THR A 186 -3.00 4.29 20.00
C THR A 186 -3.59 4.26 18.60
N ALA A 187 -3.83 3.07 18.05
CA ALA A 187 -4.51 2.88 16.79
C ALA A 187 -5.87 3.59 16.75
N ASP A 188 -6.65 3.45 17.83
CA ASP A 188 -7.96 4.08 17.96
C ASP A 188 -7.89 5.61 17.92
N GLU A 189 -6.90 6.22 18.57
CA GLU A 189 -6.68 7.67 18.53
C GLU A 189 -6.32 8.15 17.13
N ILE A 190 -5.50 7.38 16.38
CA ILE A 190 -5.19 7.66 14.97
C ILE A 190 -6.46 7.59 14.12
N VAL A 191 -7.24 6.49 14.25
CA VAL A 191 -8.49 6.29 13.51
C VAL A 191 -9.50 7.40 13.81
N ASP A 192 -9.67 7.77 15.08
CA ASP A 192 -10.58 8.83 15.50
C ASP A 192 -10.18 10.20 14.93
N ALA A 193 -8.88 10.53 15.01
CA ALA A 193 -8.38 11.81 14.51
C ALA A 193 -8.53 11.89 12.98
N ALA A 194 -8.13 10.85 12.27
CA ALA A 194 -8.22 10.77 10.81
C ALA A 194 -9.67 10.81 10.31
N SER A 195 -10.58 10.08 10.97
CA SER A 195 -12.01 10.07 10.61
C SER A 195 -12.64 11.46 10.77
N ARG A 196 -12.36 12.15 11.88
CA ARG A 196 -12.83 13.53 12.08
C ARG A 196 -12.25 14.49 11.03
N ALA A 197 -10.97 14.33 10.68
CA ALA A 197 -10.32 15.16 9.68
C ALA A 197 -10.97 14.98 8.30
N LEU A 198 -11.14 13.73 7.85
CA LEU A 198 -11.78 13.44 6.57
C LEU A 198 -13.19 14.02 6.51
N LEU A 199 -14.05 13.69 7.49
CA LEU A 199 -15.41 14.20 7.55
C LEU A 199 -15.47 15.73 7.61
N GLY A 200 -14.51 16.37 8.30
CA GLY A 200 -14.42 17.84 8.36
C GLY A 200 -14.04 18.50 7.05
N LEU A 201 -13.28 17.82 6.18
CA LEU A 201 -12.91 18.34 4.86
C LEU A 201 -14.08 18.32 3.86
N TYR A 202 -15.12 17.51 4.11
CA TYR A 202 -16.27 17.36 3.23
C TYR A 202 -17.56 17.99 3.78
N ARG A 203 -17.53 18.63 4.93
CA ARG A 203 -18.60 19.45 5.51
C ARG A 203 -18.40 20.92 5.18
#